data_881eb5d30470148d746f8051fe6de546
#
_entry.id   881eb5d30470148d746f8051fe6de546
#
_cell.length_a   1.000
_cell.length_b   1.000
_cell.length_c   1.000
_cell.angle_alpha   90.00
_cell.angle_beta   90.00
_cell.angle_gamma   90.00
#
_symmetry.space_group_name_H-M   'P 1'
#
loop_
_entity.id
_entity.type
_entity.pdbx_description
1 polymer ?
#
loop_
_entity_poly.entity_id
_entity_poly.type
_entity_poly.pdbx_seq_one_letter_code
_entity_poly.pdbx_strand_id
1 'polypeptide(L)'
;PASTLKPFIGLLGLEAEVIQEDTIIEDKGFFQLKEDGRKYRGWKEDGHGKVNLKKAIVESSDVYFYQLSSQLTIDRISDFLSMFGFGEITGIDLVTESKSILPNRNWKLGTMGETWFVGDTINIGIGQGYITSTPLQLAVSISALANKGKTYKPVLAVQNNFNPENFFEVFLREVQHWDVIEESMISVIESWNGTAHNLYSEDSISIAGKTGTAQIKSLMDQELTVSEEYEDVRQNIRDRDHALFASYGPIPEPNLVVVVIVENGESGSAVAAPIAKKLIEEYQNEQKNEQTNPS
;
A
#
# COMPACT_ATOMS: atom_id res chain seq x y z
N PRO A 1 6.91 1.37 -1.75
CA PRO A 1 5.67 1.11 -1.00
C PRO A 1 5.15 -0.33 -1.15
N ALA A 2 5.54 -1.04 -2.20
CA ALA A 2 5.06 -2.39 -2.48
C ALA A 2 3.52 -2.49 -2.43
N SER A 3 2.98 -3.63 -2.03
CA SER A 3 1.53 -3.88 -2.01
C SER A 3 0.72 -2.95 -1.09
N THR A 4 1.36 -2.09 -0.27
CA THR A 4 0.65 -1.04 0.47
C THR A 4 0.08 0.05 -0.45
N LEU A 5 0.52 0.10 -1.72
CA LEU A 5 -0.01 0.99 -2.74
C LEU A 5 -1.35 0.51 -3.35
N LYS A 6 -1.65 -0.78 -3.27
CA LYS A 6 -2.82 -1.39 -3.92
C LYS A 6 -4.17 -0.76 -3.57
N PRO A 7 -4.45 -0.34 -2.31
CA PRO A 7 -5.67 0.40 -1.98
C PRO A 7 -5.85 1.67 -2.83
N PHE A 8 -4.78 2.44 -3.06
CA PHE A 8 -4.81 3.66 -3.87
C PHE A 8 -5.04 3.35 -5.36
N ILE A 9 -4.42 2.29 -5.89
CA ILE A 9 -4.64 1.86 -7.28
C ILE A 9 -6.07 1.34 -7.48
N GLY A 10 -6.61 0.62 -6.49
CA GLY A 10 -8.00 0.19 -6.49
C GLY A 10 -8.98 1.36 -6.47
N LEU A 11 -8.72 2.34 -5.61
CA LEU A 11 -9.49 3.58 -5.53
C LEU A 11 -9.48 4.35 -6.86
N LEU A 12 -8.30 4.50 -7.48
CA LEU A 12 -8.18 5.08 -8.81
C LEU A 12 -8.98 4.29 -9.87
N GLY A 13 -8.97 2.96 -9.76
CA GLY A 13 -9.73 2.10 -10.67
C GLY A 13 -11.23 2.37 -10.65
N LEU A 14 -11.79 2.59 -9.45
CA LEU A 14 -13.18 2.99 -9.24
C LEU A 14 -13.43 4.42 -9.76
N GLU A 15 -12.60 5.38 -9.36
CA GLU A 15 -12.73 6.80 -9.75
C GLU A 15 -12.61 7.03 -11.26
N ALA A 16 -11.78 6.23 -11.93
CA ALA A 16 -11.60 6.27 -13.37
C ALA A 16 -12.66 5.46 -14.15
N GLU A 17 -13.59 4.81 -13.44
CA GLU A 17 -14.64 3.94 -14.03
C GLU A 17 -14.05 2.79 -14.88
N VAL A 18 -12.82 2.38 -14.59
CA VAL A 18 -12.16 1.23 -15.25
C VAL A 18 -12.65 -0.08 -14.65
N ILE A 19 -13.00 -0.06 -13.36
CA ILE A 19 -13.63 -1.16 -12.65
C ILE A 19 -14.82 -0.65 -11.83
N GLN A 20 -15.71 -1.59 -11.49
CA GLN A 20 -16.74 -1.47 -10.46
C GLN A 20 -16.36 -2.43 -9.31
N GLU A 21 -17.02 -2.32 -8.16
CA GLU A 21 -16.74 -3.17 -6.99
C GLU A 21 -16.85 -4.67 -7.29
N ASP A 22 -17.80 -5.04 -8.14
CA ASP A 22 -18.12 -6.41 -8.55
C ASP A 22 -17.37 -6.87 -9.80
N THR A 23 -16.52 -6.01 -10.41
CA THR A 23 -15.73 -6.37 -11.58
C THR A 23 -14.81 -7.54 -11.26
N ILE A 24 -15.02 -8.67 -11.94
CA ILE A 24 -14.24 -9.89 -11.75
C ILE A 24 -13.10 -9.98 -12.75
N ILE A 25 -11.91 -10.21 -12.22
CA ILE A 25 -10.70 -10.59 -12.97
C ILE A 25 -10.34 -12.02 -12.59
N GLU A 26 -9.93 -12.82 -13.56
CA GLU A 26 -9.46 -14.18 -13.32
C GLU A 26 -7.96 -14.18 -13.08
N ASP A 27 -7.56 -14.45 -11.84
CA ASP A 27 -6.17 -14.59 -11.42
C ASP A 27 -5.72 -16.05 -11.54
N LYS A 28 -4.85 -16.33 -12.52
CA LYS A 28 -4.26 -17.63 -12.82
C LYS A 28 -2.80 -17.73 -12.33
N GLY A 29 -2.36 -16.84 -11.43
CA GLY A 29 -0.99 -16.77 -10.95
C GLY A 29 -0.09 -15.89 -11.80
N PHE A 30 -0.52 -15.46 -12.98
CA PHE A 30 0.25 -14.54 -13.83
C PHE A 30 -0.65 -13.67 -14.71
N PHE A 31 -0.11 -12.53 -15.11
CA PHE A 31 -0.65 -11.63 -16.13
C PHE A 31 0.28 -11.60 -17.35
N GLN A 32 -0.27 -11.52 -18.55
CA GLN A 32 0.48 -11.44 -19.79
C GLN A 32 -0.23 -10.50 -20.78
N LEU A 33 0.48 -9.51 -21.32
CA LEU A 33 -0.09 -8.55 -22.27
C LEU A 33 -0.41 -9.18 -23.63
N LYS A 34 0.41 -10.13 -24.05
CA LYS A 34 0.26 -10.90 -25.29
C LYS A 34 0.66 -12.34 -25.00
N GLU A 35 0.15 -13.30 -25.80
CA GLU A 35 0.43 -14.73 -25.59
C GLU A 35 1.93 -15.07 -25.56
N ASP A 36 2.73 -14.39 -26.38
CA ASP A 36 4.19 -14.52 -26.49
C ASP A 36 4.97 -13.46 -25.67
N GLY A 37 4.25 -12.62 -24.91
CA GLY A 37 4.84 -11.57 -24.10
C GLY A 37 5.36 -12.07 -22.75
N ARG A 38 6.05 -11.17 -22.04
CA ARG A 38 6.53 -11.42 -20.68
C ARG A 38 5.37 -11.75 -19.75
N LYS A 39 5.53 -12.80 -18.93
CA LYS A 39 4.63 -13.13 -17.83
C LYS A 39 5.01 -12.34 -16.59
N TYR A 40 4.03 -11.63 -16.04
CA TYR A 40 4.12 -10.95 -14.74
C TYR A 40 3.49 -11.89 -13.72
N ARG A 41 4.31 -12.56 -12.92
CA ARG A 41 3.85 -13.56 -11.95
C ARG A 41 3.34 -12.90 -10.68
N GLY A 42 2.26 -13.44 -10.12
CA GLY A 42 1.80 -13.11 -8.77
C GLY A 42 2.57 -13.92 -7.73
N TRP A 43 2.47 -13.50 -6.47
CA TRP A 43 3.11 -14.21 -5.35
C TRP A 43 2.52 -15.62 -5.10
N LYS A 44 1.28 -15.87 -5.55
CA LYS A 44 0.60 -17.16 -5.46
C LYS A 44 0.59 -17.83 -6.85
N GLU A 45 1.33 -18.93 -6.99
CA GLU A 45 1.55 -19.59 -8.28
C GLU A 45 0.26 -20.02 -8.99
N ASP A 46 -0.65 -20.67 -8.25
CA ASP A 46 -1.93 -21.13 -8.79
C ASP A 46 -2.96 -20.01 -8.96
N GLY A 47 -2.61 -18.78 -8.55
CA GLY A 47 -3.48 -17.61 -8.54
C GLY A 47 -4.58 -17.68 -7.49
N HIS A 48 -5.49 -16.69 -7.55
CA HIS A 48 -6.59 -16.53 -6.60
C HIS A 48 -7.95 -16.90 -7.21
N GLY A 49 -7.97 -17.35 -8.47
CA GLY A 49 -9.20 -17.64 -9.20
C GLY A 49 -9.97 -16.37 -9.56
N LYS A 50 -11.29 -16.38 -9.36
CA LYS A 50 -12.12 -15.19 -9.59
C LYS A 50 -11.93 -14.18 -8.46
N VAL A 51 -11.52 -12.96 -8.81
CA VAL A 51 -11.14 -11.91 -7.88
C VAL A 51 -11.87 -10.61 -8.25
N ASN A 52 -12.59 -10.04 -7.29
CA ASN A 52 -13.06 -8.65 -7.35
C ASN A 52 -12.12 -7.73 -6.57
N LEU A 53 -12.40 -6.41 -6.55
CA LEU A 53 -11.53 -5.44 -5.89
C LEU A 53 -11.29 -5.75 -4.41
N LYS A 54 -12.36 -6.04 -3.65
CA LYS A 54 -12.27 -6.39 -2.23
C LYS A 54 -11.33 -7.59 -2.03
N LYS A 55 -11.58 -8.70 -2.73
CA LYS A 55 -10.73 -9.90 -2.63
C LYS A 55 -9.28 -9.61 -3.07
N ALA A 56 -9.08 -8.76 -4.09
CA ALA A 56 -7.75 -8.38 -4.56
C ALA A 56 -6.94 -7.64 -3.48
N ILE A 57 -7.57 -6.78 -2.70
CA ILE A 57 -6.93 -6.08 -1.58
C ILE A 57 -6.68 -7.05 -0.42
N VAL A 58 -7.69 -7.85 -0.05
CA VAL A 58 -7.66 -8.81 1.07
C VAL A 58 -6.55 -9.85 0.91
N GLU A 59 -6.52 -10.52 -0.25
CA GLU A 59 -5.53 -11.57 -0.56
C GLU A 59 -4.28 -11.02 -1.25
N SER A 60 -4.22 -9.71 -1.48
CA SER A 60 -3.08 -9.04 -2.13
C SER A 60 -2.76 -9.57 -3.53
N SER A 61 -3.77 -9.89 -4.37
CA SER A 61 -3.57 -10.40 -5.73
C SER A 61 -2.80 -9.41 -6.61
N ASP A 62 -1.59 -9.78 -7.04
CA ASP A 62 -0.79 -8.98 -7.96
C ASP A 62 -1.43 -8.94 -9.35
N VAL A 63 -1.93 -10.08 -9.81
CA VAL A 63 -2.50 -10.24 -11.16
C VAL A 63 -3.69 -9.31 -11.39
N TYR A 64 -4.54 -9.11 -10.36
CA TYR A 64 -5.62 -8.14 -10.43
C TYR A 64 -5.07 -6.73 -10.72
N PHE A 65 -4.07 -6.30 -9.96
CA PHE A 65 -3.49 -4.97 -10.07
C PHE A 65 -2.60 -4.80 -11.31
N TYR A 66 -1.96 -5.84 -11.80
CA TYR A 66 -1.29 -5.82 -13.11
C TYR A 66 -2.28 -5.52 -14.23
N GLN A 67 -3.41 -6.22 -14.27
CA GLN A 67 -4.44 -6.01 -15.28
C GLN A 67 -5.07 -4.62 -15.14
N LEU A 68 -5.44 -4.19 -13.94
CA LEU A 68 -6.01 -2.88 -13.68
C LEU A 68 -5.05 -1.77 -14.13
N SER A 69 -3.78 -1.83 -13.74
CA SER A 69 -2.78 -0.82 -14.06
C SER A 69 -2.49 -0.73 -15.55
N SER A 70 -2.53 -1.85 -16.27
CA SER A 70 -2.37 -1.86 -17.73
C SER A 70 -3.46 -1.05 -18.44
N GLN A 71 -4.63 -0.88 -17.81
CA GLN A 71 -5.76 -0.10 -18.34
C GLN A 71 -5.75 1.36 -17.87
N LEU A 72 -5.15 1.64 -16.69
CA LEU A 72 -5.15 2.96 -16.07
C LEU A 72 -4.18 3.96 -16.71
N THR A 73 -3.10 3.52 -17.31
CA THR A 73 -1.96 4.33 -17.78
C THR A 73 -1.15 5.00 -16.67
N ILE A 74 0.16 5.22 -16.92
CA ILE A 74 1.04 5.83 -15.91
C ILE A 74 0.67 7.28 -15.61
N ASP A 75 0.20 8.03 -16.59
CA ASP A 75 -0.12 9.44 -16.39
C ASP A 75 -1.26 9.58 -15.36
N ARG A 76 -2.34 8.78 -15.52
CA ARG A 76 -3.43 8.76 -14.53
C ARG A 76 -2.99 8.28 -13.15
N ILE A 77 -2.14 7.24 -13.10
CA ILE A 77 -1.62 6.71 -11.83
C ILE A 77 -0.76 7.77 -11.13
N SER A 78 0.16 8.42 -11.85
CA SER A 78 1.03 9.42 -11.29
C SER A 78 0.26 10.64 -10.79
N ASP A 79 -0.68 11.17 -11.60
CA ASP A 79 -1.51 12.30 -11.23
C ASP A 79 -2.35 11.99 -9.98
N PHE A 80 -2.96 10.82 -9.93
CA PHE A 80 -3.77 10.41 -8.77
C PHE A 80 -2.94 10.22 -7.51
N LEU A 81 -1.82 9.53 -7.58
CA LEU A 81 -0.95 9.31 -6.43
C LEU A 81 -0.34 10.62 -5.90
N SER A 82 -0.07 11.59 -6.78
CA SER A 82 0.41 12.92 -6.36
C SER A 82 -0.61 13.64 -5.46
N MET A 83 -1.92 13.43 -5.66
CA MET A 83 -2.97 13.99 -4.79
C MET A 83 -2.89 13.45 -3.36
N PHE A 84 -2.27 12.29 -3.15
CA PHE A 84 -2.03 11.67 -1.85
C PHE A 84 -0.65 11.97 -1.25
N GLY A 85 0.11 12.88 -1.87
CA GLY A 85 1.41 13.32 -1.40
C GLY A 85 2.59 12.42 -1.79
N PHE A 86 2.39 11.40 -2.64
CA PHE A 86 3.51 10.63 -3.17
C PHE A 86 4.39 11.50 -4.07
N GLY A 87 5.70 11.38 -3.94
CA GLY A 87 6.67 12.16 -4.71
C GLY A 87 6.85 13.61 -4.25
N GLU A 88 6.21 14.02 -3.14
CA GLU A 88 6.34 15.36 -2.57
C GLU A 88 6.86 15.29 -1.12
N ILE A 89 7.50 16.38 -0.65
CA ILE A 89 7.87 16.49 0.76
C ILE A 89 6.63 16.73 1.61
N THR A 90 6.61 16.20 2.83
CA THR A 90 5.49 16.40 3.76
C THR A 90 5.55 17.74 4.47
N GLY A 91 6.70 18.39 4.43
CA GLY A 91 6.93 19.67 5.09
C GLY A 91 6.97 19.57 6.62
N ILE A 92 7.26 18.38 7.16
CA ILE A 92 7.52 18.19 8.59
C ILE A 92 8.65 19.13 9.06
N ASP A 93 8.62 19.51 10.32
CA ASP A 93 9.62 20.40 10.95
C ASP A 93 10.99 19.73 11.17
N LEU A 94 11.51 19.08 10.11
CA LEU A 94 12.87 18.54 10.02
C LEU A 94 13.73 19.34 9.05
N VAL A 95 15.05 19.33 9.30
CA VAL A 95 16.02 20.08 8.47
C VAL A 95 16.12 19.51 7.05
N THR A 96 15.96 18.19 6.91
CA THR A 96 16.06 17.50 5.62
C THR A 96 14.96 16.46 5.48
N GLU A 97 14.31 16.43 4.34
CA GLU A 97 13.31 15.45 3.97
C GLU A 97 13.54 14.96 2.53
N SER A 98 13.40 13.66 2.30
CA SER A 98 13.51 13.10 0.95
C SER A 98 12.17 13.23 0.20
N LYS A 99 12.24 13.71 -1.03
CA LYS A 99 11.07 13.80 -1.91
C LYS A 99 10.60 12.42 -2.44
N SER A 100 11.48 11.41 -2.44
CA SER A 100 11.22 10.11 -3.07
C SER A 100 10.95 10.22 -4.59
N ILE A 101 10.47 9.16 -5.22
CA ILE A 101 10.23 9.11 -6.66
C ILE A 101 8.78 8.72 -6.92
N LEU A 102 8.02 9.62 -7.52
CA LEU A 102 6.77 9.32 -8.21
C LEU A 102 7.04 9.34 -9.71
N PRO A 103 7.23 8.18 -10.36
CA PRO A 103 7.68 8.13 -11.74
C PRO A 103 6.54 8.44 -12.70
N ASN A 104 6.90 9.09 -13.80
CA ASN A 104 6.05 9.32 -14.96
C ASN A 104 6.89 9.31 -16.25
N ARG A 105 6.25 9.52 -17.41
CA ARG A 105 6.93 9.51 -18.72
C ARG A 105 8.07 10.53 -18.78
N ASN A 106 7.84 11.76 -18.28
CA ASN A 106 8.82 12.83 -18.30
C ASN A 106 9.99 12.54 -17.36
N TRP A 107 9.70 12.00 -16.18
CA TRP A 107 10.72 11.58 -15.23
C TRP A 107 11.65 10.51 -15.84
N LYS A 108 11.10 9.46 -16.44
CA LYS A 108 11.91 8.39 -17.03
C LYS A 108 12.76 8.90 -18.20
N LEU A 109 12.16 9.70 -19.08
CA LEU A 109 12.89 10.30 -20.20
C LEU A 109 14.00 11.23 -19.71
N GLY A 110 13.72 12.08 -18.74
CA GLY A 110 14.69 13.05 -18.22
C GLY A 110 15.81 12.44 -17.37
N THR A 111 15.51 11.35 -16.65
CA THR A 111 16.48 10.73 -15.71
C THR A 111 17.28 9.61 -16.38
N MET A 112 16.64 8.80 -17.24
CA MET A 112 17.23 7.61 -17.85
C MET A 112 17.47 7.73 -19.36
N GLY A 113 16.90 8.75 -20.01
CA GLY A 113 16.95 8.87 -21.46
C GLY A 113 16.09 7.84 -22.21
N GLU A 114 15.16 7.17 -21.51
CA GLU A 114 14.35 6.07 -22.04
C GLU A 114 12.87 6.45 -22.12
N THR A 115 12.18 5.86 -23.08
CA THR A 115 10.72 5.97 -23.19
C THR A 115 10.04 5.09 -22.13
N TRP A 116 8.81 5.45 -21.78
CA TRP A 116 7.97 4.67 -20.85
C TRP A 116 7.35 3.47 -21.56
N PHE A 117 7.42 2.29 -20.94
CA PHE A 117 6.80 1.07 -21.44
C PHE A 117 5.59 0.70 -20.57
N VAL A 118 4.65 -0.06 -21.14
CA VAL A 118 3.49 -0.58 -20.39
C VAL A 118 3.92 -1.47 -19.22
N GLY A 119 5.02 -2.22 -19.39
CA GLY A 119 5.61 -3.02 -18.31
C GLY A 119 6.03 -2.20 -17.07
N ASP A 120 6.49 -0.97 -17.28
CA ASP A 120 6.81 -0.07 -16.16
C ASP A 120 5.52 0.26 -15.37
N THR A 121 4.42 0.55 -16.09
CA THR A 121 3.11 0.84 -15.47
C THR A 121 2.59 -0.35 -14.66
N ILE A 122 2.71 -1.56 -15.18
CA ILE A 122 2.30 -2.80 -14.51
C ILE A 122 3.00 -2.97 -13.17
N ASN A 123 4.32 -2.74 -13.12
CA ASN A 123 5.09 -2.81 -11.88
C ASN A 123 4.69 -1.73 -10.87
N ILE A 124 4.45 -0.50 -11.34
CA ILE A 124 3.96 0.58 -10.47
C ILE A 124 2.61 0.23 -9.83
N GLY A 125 1.75 -0.47 -10.54
CA GLY A 125 0.43 -0.88 -10.05
C GLY A 125 0.44 -1.76 -8.80
N ILE A 126 1.55 -2.41 -8.51
CA ILE A 126 1.77 -3.18 -7.28
C ILE A 126 2.77 -2.53 -6.33
N GLY A 127 3.14 -1.26 -6.59
CA GLY A 127 4.07 -0.49 -5.78
C GLY A 127 5.53 -0.90 -5.92
N GLN A 128 5.90 -1.52 -7.04
CA GLN A 128 7.26 -1.94 -7.38
C GLN A 128 7.82 -1.12 -8.56
N GLY A 129 9.02 -1.42 -9.00
CA GLY A 129 9.69 -0.72 -10.09
C GLY A 129 10.30 0.61 -9.63
N TYR A 130 10.03 1.69 -10.33
CA TYR A 130 10.69 2.98 -10.08
C TYR A 130 10.08 3.79 -8.93
N ILE A 131 8.88 3.45 -8.45
CA ILE A 131 8.23 4.20 -7.37
C ILE A 131 8.95 3.95 -6.04
N THR A 132 9.25 5.04 -5.33
CA THR A 132 9.72 5.00 -3.96
C THR A 132 8.89 5.92 -3.08
N SER A 133 8.84 5.63 -1.79
CA SER A 133 8.22 6.52 -0.80
C SER A 133 9.01 6.49 0.50
N THR A 134 9.02 7.61 1.23
CA THR A 134 9.49 7.56 2.61
C THR A 134 8.43 6.95 3.52
N PRO A 135 8.79 6.39 4.68
CA PRO A 135 7.81 5.93 5.68
C PRO A 135 6.82 7.02 6.05
N LEU A 136 7.28 8.26 6.17
CA LEU A 136 6.42 9.41 6.51
C LEU A 136 5.45 9.76 5.38
N GLN A 137 5.89 9.78 4.13
CA GLN A 137 4.98 9.96 3.00
C GLN A 137 3.88 8.89 2.97
N LEU A 138 4.26 7.63 3.18
CA LEU A 138 3.29 6.54 3.24
C LEU A 138 2.31 6.73 4.40
N ALA A 139 2.78 7.15 5.59
CA ALA A 139 1.91 7.42 6.73
C ALA A 139 0.92 8.57 6.44
N VAL A 140 1.38 9.66 5.83
CA VAL A 140 0.52 10.78 5.41
C VAL A 140 -0.51 10.33 4.37
N SER A 141 -0.09 9.54 3.37
CA SER A 141 -1.01 9.00 2.36
C SER A 141 -2.07 8.07 2.98
N ILE A 142 -1.68 7.20 3.91
CA ILE A 142 -2.61 6.33 4.65
C ILE A 142 -3.55 7.15 5.53
N SER A 143 -3.09 8.29 6.11
CA SER A 143 -3.96 9.16 6.87
C SER A 143 -5.07 9.78 6.02
N ALA A 144 -4.82 10.00 4.72
CA ALA A 144 -5.85 10.42 3.78
C ALA A 144 -6.93 9.35 3.57
N LEU A 145 -6.56 8.06 3.55
CA LEU A 145 -7.56 6.97 3.52
C LEU A 145 -8.37 6.94 4.83
N ALA A 146 -7.69 7.02 5.98
CA ALA A 146 -8.33 7.01 7.30
C ALA A 146 -9.32 8.16 7.52
N ASN A 147 -9.02 9.33 6.96
CA ASN A 147 -9.84 10.54 7.10
C ASN A 147 -10.66 10.88 5.85
N LYS A 148 -10.86 9.91 4.96
CA LYS A 148 -11.68 10.06 3.74
C LYS A 148 -11.28 11.31 2.93
N GLY A 149 -9.98 11.44 2.68
CA GLY A 149 -9.36 12.47 1.85
C GLY A 149 -8.67 13.60 2.60
N LYS A 150 -8.95 13.84 3.87
CA LYS A 150 -8.34 14.95 4.63
C LYS A 150 -7.00 14.56 5.22
N THR A 151 -6.03 15.47 5.15
CA THR A 151 -4.73 15.30 5.81
C THR A 151 -4.30 16.56 6.51
N TYR A 152 -3.40 16.38 7.49
CA TYR A 152 -2.79 17.45 8.23
C TYR A 152 -1.28 17.42 8.03
N LYS A 153 -0.66 18.60 8.05
CA LYS A 153 0.78 18.72 7.99
C LYS A 153 1.41 18.06 9.21
N PRO A 154 2.32 17.09 9.02
CA PRO A 154 2.97 16.45 10.15
C PRO A 154 3.91 17.41 10.88
N VAL A 155 3.98 17.29 12.21
CA VAL A 155 4.91 18.04 13.06
C VAL A 155 5.50 17.11 14.10
N LEU A 156 6.77 17.32 14.46
CA LEU A 156 7.44 16.61 15.56
C LEU A 156 7.34 17.37 16.87
N ALA A 157 7.45 18.71 16.82
CA ALA A 157 7.43 19.54 18.00
C ALA A 157 6.08 20.26 18.15
N VAL A 158 5.22 19.70 19.01
CA VAL A 158 3.93 20.33 19.34
C VAL A 158 4.16 21.44 20.35
N GLN A 159 3.80 22.67 20.00
CA GLN A 159 3.84 23.85 20.90
C GLN A 159 2.50 23.99 21.64
N ASN A 160 2.51 24.70 22.78
CA ASN A 160 1.28 25.08 23.48
C ASN A 160 0.37 25.87 22.52
N ASN A 161 -0.92 25.50 22.45
CA ASN A 161 -1.92 26.03 21.52
C ASN A 161 -1.70 25.62 20.04
N PHE A 162 -1.09 24.46 19.80
CA PHE A 162 -0.97 23.89 18.46
C PHE A 162 -2.35 23.74 17.82
N ASN A 163 -2.50 24.28 16.61
CA ASN A 163 -3.67 24.08 15.77
C ASN A 163 -3.22 23.32 14.50
N PRO A 164 -3.76 22.11 14.24
CA PRO A 164 -3.38 21.35 13.07
C PRO A 164 -3.60 22.16 11.78
N GLU A 165 -2.58 22.26 10.94
CA GLU A 165 -2.66 22.90 9.64
C GLU A 165 -3.09 21.85 8.61
N ASN A 166 -4.15 22.15 7.84
CA ASN A 166 -4.53 21.31 6.71
C ASN A 166 -3.38 21.23 5.70
N PHE A 167 -3.06 20.03 5.25
CA PHE A 167 -1.99 19.82 4.28
C PHE A 167 -2.53 19.72 2.86
N PHE A 168 -3.38 18.73 2.60
CA PHE A 168 -4.14 18.59 1.36
C PHE A 168 -5.47 17.87 1.62
N GLU A 169 -6.39 17.98 0.67
CA GLU A 169 -7.65 17.27 0.71
C GLU A 169 -7.92 16.63 -0.66
N VAL A 170 -8.23 15.35 -0.66
CA VAL A 170 -8.57 14.57 -1.86
C VAL A 170 -10.08 14.42 -1.96
N PHE A 171 -10.65 14.89 -3.06
CA PHE A 171 -12.06 14.76 -3.34
C PHE A 171 -12.29 13.66 -4.37
N LEU A 172 -13.17 12.72 -4.04
CA LEU A 172 -13.60 11.67 -4.95
C LEU A 172 -14.92 12.09 -5.64
N ARG A 173 -15.16 11.51 -6.80
CA ARG A 173 -16.45 11.65 -7.51
C ARG A 173 -17.57 10.98 -6.73
N GLU A 174 -17.30 9.79 -6.18
CA GLU A 174 -18.25 9.01 -5.40
C GLU A 174 -17.67 8.77 -3.99
N VAL A 175 -18.30 9.39 -3.00
CA VAL A 175 -17.82 9.32 -1.59
C VAL A 175 -17.79 7.87 -1.06
N GLN A 176 -18.68 7.02 -1.56
CA GLN A 176 -18.76 5.60 -1.19
C GLN A 176 -17.48 4.81 -1.50
N HIS A 177 -16.66 5.26 -2.46
CA HIS A 177 -15.40 4.60 -2.79
C HIS A 177 -14.42 4.56 -1.62
N TRP A 178 -14.50 5.54 -0.68
CA TRP A 178 -13.72 5.48 0.57
C TRP A 178 -14.11 4.27 1.41
N ASP A 179 -15.42 4.02 1.55
CA ASP A 179 -15.94 2.92 2.36
C ASP A 179 -15.54 1.54 1.77
N VAL A 180 -15.58 1.41 0.44
CA VAL A 180 -15.12 0.20 -0.27
C VAL A 180 -13.67 -0.14 0.04
N ILE A 181 -12.79 0.88 0.04
CA ILE A 181 -11.38 0.68 0.35
C ILE A 181 -11.18 0.38 1.84
N GLU A 182 -11.84 1.12 2.73
CA GLU A 182 -11.77 0.91 4.18
C GLU A 182 -12.22 -0.51 4.55
N GLU A 183 -13.39 -0.95 4.09
CA GLU A 183 -13.89 -2.32 4.32
C GLU A 183 -12.94 -3.39 3.78
N SER A 184 -12.33 -3.13 2.64
CA SER A 184 -11.34 -4.04 2.07
C SER A 184 -10.09 -4.13 2.95
N MET A 185 -9.60 -3.00 3.48
CA MET A 185 -8.45 -2.94 4.36
C MET A 185 -8.72 -3.55 5.75
N ILE A 186 -9.93 -3.40 6.29
CA ILE A 186 -10.39 -4.11 7.51
C ILE A 186 -10.37 -5.62 7.26
N SER A 187 -10.91 -6.04 6.12
CA SER A 187 -11.00 -7.46 5.75
C SER A 187 -9.63 -8.13 5.52
N VAL A 188 -8.53 -7.36 5.31
CA VAL A 188 -7.15 -7.90 5.30
C VAL A 188 -6.81 -8.62 6.61
N ILE A 189 -7.41 -8.18 7.74
CA ILE A 189 -7.20 -8.74 9.07
C ILE A 189 -8.36 -9.66 9.46
N GLU A 190 -9.60 -9.21 9.27
CA GLU A 190 -10.77 -9.90 9.80
C GLU A 190 -11.19 -11.13 8.97
N SER A 191 -10.96 -11.11 7.64
CA SER A 191 -11.32 -12.25 6.81
C SER A 191 -10.32 -13.39 6.96
N TRP A 192 -10.82 -14.64 7.01
CA TRP A 192 -10.02 -15.84 7.16
C TRP A 192 -8.93 -16.02 6.08
N ASN A 193 -9.15 -15.48 4.89
CA ASN A 193 -8.22 -15.49 3.75
C ASN A 193 -7.40 -14.19 3.64
N GLY A 194 -7.53 -13.28 4.61
CA GLY A 194 -6.78 -12.04 4.64
C GLY A 194 -5.30 -12.25 4.90
N THR A 195 -4.45 -11.46 4.22
CA THR A 195 -2.99 -11.60 4.35
C THR A 195 -2.45 -11.31 5.75
N ALA A 196 -3.22 -10.66 6.62
CA ALA A 196 -2.88 -10.41 8.02
C ALA A 196 -3.89 -11.03 9.00
N HIS A 197 -4.62 -12.08 8.60
CA HIS A 197 -5.60 -12.75 9.46
C HIS A 197 -5.00 -13.33 10.75
N ASN A 198 -3.72 -13.61 10.76
CA ASN A 198 -2.99 -14.00 11.97
C ASN A 198 -3.05 -12.98 13.11
N LEU A 199 -3.45 -11.74 12.84
CA LEU A 199 -3.67 -10.70 13.84
C LEU A 199 -5.08 -10.68 14.40
N TYR A 200 -6.03 -11.36 13.76
CA TYR A 200 -7.43 -11.32 14.16
C TYR A 200 -7.65 -11.98 15.54
N SER A 201 -8.45 -11.32 16.36
CA SER A 201 -9.01 -11.84 17.60
C SER A 201 -10.33 -11.14 17.85
N GLU A 202 -11.35 -11.89 18.30
CA GLU A 202 -12.70 -11.35 18.58
C GLU A 202 -12.68 -10.19 19.59
N ASP A 203 -11.74 -10.23 20.54
CA ASP A 203 -11.61 -9.23 21.61
C ASP A 203 -10.65 -8.07 21.21
N SER A 204 -10.05 -8.11 20.01
CA SER A 204 -9.10 -7.09 19.61
C SER A 204 -9.77 -5.86 18.98
N ILE A 205 -9.08 -4.73 19.05
CA ILE A 205 -9.49 -3.49 18.38
C ILE A 205 -9.49 -3.75 16.87
N SER A 206 -10.59 -3.38 16.20
CA SER A 206 -10.66 -3.44 14.73
C SER A 206 -9.76 -2.37 14.13
N ILE A 207 -8.92 -2.77 13.19
CA ILE A 207 -7.98 -1.92 12.46
C ILE A 207 -8.06 -2.20 10.96
N ALA A 208 -7.87 -1.17 10.17
CA ALA A 208 -7.69 -1.29 8.73
C ALA A 208 -6.20 -1.36 8.40
N GLY A 209 -5.81 -2.26 7.49
CA GLY A 209 -4.38 -2.40 7.16
C GLY A 209 -4.11 -3.03 5.81
N LYS A 210 -2.86 -2.94 5.38
CA LYS A 210 -2.36 -3.59 4.17
C LYS A 210 -0.93 -4.05 4.36
N THR A 211 -0.68 -5.33 4.09
CA THR A 211 0.66 -5.92 4.03
C THR A 211 1.39 -5.49 2.77
N GLY A 212 2.71 -5.38 2.86
CA GLY A 212 3.61 -5.16 1.74
C GLY A 212 4.88 -6.00 1.88
N THR A 213 5.45 -6.36 0.75
CA THR A 213 6.76 -7.00 0.63
C THR A 213 7.50 -6.29 -0.48
N ALA A 214 8.49 -5.48 -0.13
CA ALA A 214 9.24 -4.69 -1.09
C ALA A 214 10.48 -5.45 -1.54
N GLN A 215 10.53 -5.79 -2.83
CA GLN A 215 11.62 -6.54 -3.42
C GLN A 215 12.90 -5.72 -3.48
N ILE A 216 14.02 -6.29 -2.96
CA ILE A 216 15.36 -5.71 -3.08
C ILE A 216 15.98 -6.12 -4.41
N LYS A 217 15.83 -7.39 -4.79
CA LYS A 217 16.32 -7.92 -6.06
C LYS A 217 15.17 -8.19 -7.00
N SER A 218 15.32 -7.75 -8.25
CA SER A 218 14.38 -8.13 -9.31
C SER A 218 14.54 -9.61 -9.61
N LEU A 219 13.46 -10.36 -9.57
CA LEU A 219 13.44 -11.75 -10.04
C LEU A 219 13.66 -11.74 -11.55
N MET A 220 14.81 -12.25 -12.02
CA MET A 220 15.23 -12.09 -13.40
C MET A 220 14.92 -13.31 -14.28
N ASP A 221 14.80 -14.50 -13.70
CA ASP A 221 14.58 -15.72 -14.47
C ASP A 221 13.08 -15.96 -14.70
N GLN A 222 12.69 -15.92 -15.97
CA GLN A 222 11.29 -16.11 -16.37
C GLN A 222 10.90 -17.60 -16.48
N GLU A 223 11.88 -18.51 -16.44
CA GLU A 223 11.65 -19.95 -16.53
C GLU A 223 11.51 -20.59 -15.15
N LEU A 224 12.07 -19.98 -14.10
CA LEU A 224 11.93 -20.43 -12.72
C LEU A 224 10.57 -20.04 -12.13
N THR A 225 10.09 -20.84 -11.20
CA THR A 225 8.94 -20.48 -10.39
C THR A 225 9.33 -19.41 -9.37
N VAL A 226 8.34 -18.64 -8.88
CA VAL A 226 8.58 -17.61 -7.85
C VAL A 226 9.23 -18.23 -6.60
N SER A 227 8.84 -19.46 -6.24
CA SER A 227 9.41 -20.20 -5.09
C SER A 227 10.89 -20.55 -5.30
N GLU A 228 11.29 -21.01 -6.50
CA GLU A 228 12.67 -21.37 -6.82
C GLU A 228 13.59 -20.14 -6.81
N GLU A 229 13.14 -19.02 -7.40
CA GLU A 229 13.89 -17.76 -7.38
C GLU A 229 14.05 -17.20 -5.95
N TYR A 230 13.02 -17.36 -5.10
CA TYR A 230 13.07 -16.91 -3.70
C TYR A 230 13.99 -17.77 -2.82
N GLU A 231 14.17 -19.06 -3.08
CA GLU A 231 15.09 -19.90 -2.30
C GLU A 231 16.53 -19.42 -2.39
N ASP A 232 17.00 -19.05 -3.58
CA ASP A 232 18.36 -18.54 -3.78
C ASP A 232 18.57 -17.15 -3.12
N VAL A 233 17.55 -16.28 -3.17
CA VAL A 233 17.60 -14.94 -2.55
C VAL A 233 17.59 -15.02 -1.02
N ARG A 234 16.88 -15.98 -0.44
CA ARG A 234 16.80 -16.17 1.03
C ARG A 234 18.09 -16.60 1.71
N GLN A 235 19.05 -17.12 0.98
CA GLN A 235 20.32 -17.57 1.56
C GLN A 235 21.14 -16.42 2.17
N ASN A 236 21.02 -15.19 1.63
CA ASN A 236 21.67 -14.02 2.19
C ASN A 236 20.64 -13.08 2.83
N ILE A 237 20.75 -12.85 4.14
CA ILE A 237 19.82 -11.97 4.88
C ILE A 237 19.71 -10.58 4.25
N ARG A 238 20.79 -10.04 3.69
CA ARG A 238 20.80 -8.70 3.07
C ARG A 238 20.04 -8.62 1.73
N ASP A 239 19.75 -9.76 1.13
CA ASP A 239 19.05 -9.85 -0.14
C ASP A 239 17.55 -10.13 0.04
N ARG A 240 17.11 -10.36 1.29
CA ARG A 240 15.71 -10.60 1.62
C ARG A 240 14.87 -9.35 1.46
N ASP A 241 13.65 -9.52 1.04
CA ASP A 241 12.69 -8.44 0.86
C ASP A 241 12.40 -7.69 2.15
N HIS A 242 12.05 -6.42 2.05
CA HIS A 242 11.59 -5.64 3.20
C HIS A 242 10.13 -5.96 3.52
N ALA A 243 9.85 -6.17 4.81
CA ALA A 243 8.50 -6.36 5.32
C ALA A 243 7.84 -5.02 5.62
N LEU A 244 6.63 -4.79 5.10
CA LEU A 244 5.86 -3.58 5.32
C LEU A 244 4.48 -3.91 5.85
N PHE A 245 3.97 -3.02 6.71
CA PHE A 245 2.56 -2.97 7.06
C PHE A 245 2.13 -1.52 7.28
N ALA A 246 1.08 -1.11 6.57
CA ALA A 246 0.50 0.22 6.69
C ALA A 246 -0.93 0.08 7.19
N SER A 247 -1.28 0.79 8.27
CA SER A 247 -2.53 0.60 8.98
C SER A 247 -3.01 1.86 9.69
N TYR A 248 -4.28 1.85 10.07
CA TYR A 248 -4.88 2.86 10.91
C TYR A 248 -6.00 2.26 11.78
N GLY A 249 -6.28 2.92 12.88
CA GLY A 249 -7.32 2.50 13.84
C GLY A 249 -7.45 3.44 15.03
N PRO A 250 -8.39 3.14 15.95
CA PRO A 250 -9.41 2.09 15.88
C PRO A 250 -10.50 2.38 14.84
N ILE A 251 -11.18 1.36 14.37
CA ILE A 251 -12.36 1.56 13.53
C ILE A 251 -13.60 1.56 14.44
N PRO A 252 -14.62 2.43 14.23
CA PRO A 252 -14.82 3.31 13.05
C PRO A 252 -14.21 4.72 13.17
N GLU A 253 -13.61 5.09 14.27
CA GLU A 253 -13.06 6.43 14.53
C GLU A 253 -11.53 6.39 14.66
N PRO A 254 -10.80 6.31 13.53
CA PRO A 254 -9.36 6.17 13.57
C PRO A 254 -8.69 7.46 14.08
N ASN A 255 -7.79 7.29 15.05
CA ASN A 255 -7.00 8.37 15.61
C ASN A 255 -5.49 8.12 15.57
N LEU A 256 -5.08 6.98 15.01
CA LEU A 256 -3.68 6.63 14.84
C LEU A 256 -3.44 5.95 13.50
N VAL A 257 -2.40 6.39 12.80
CA VAL A 257 -1.83 5.71 11.63
C VAL A 257 -0.49 5.10 12.03
N VAL A 258 -0.26 3.86 11.66
CA VAL A 258 1.01 3.17 11.91
C VAL A 258 1.53 2.55 10.62
N VAL A 259 2.73 2.96 10.23
CA VAL A 259 3.49 2.36 9.14
C VAL A 259 4.74 1.71 9.72
N VAL A 260 4.86 0.41 9.51
CA VAL A 260 6.03 -0.37 9.96
C VAL A 260 6.78 -0.88 8.75
N ILE A 261 8.08 -0.64 8.73
CA ILE A 261 9.03 -1.17 7.75
C ILE A 261 10.11 -1.90 8.50
N VAL A 262 10.30 -3.17 8.18
CA VAL A 262 11.39 -3.99 8.71
C VAL A 262 12.28 -4.40 7.55
N GLU A 263 13.47 -3.81 7.50
CA GLU A 263 14.44 -4.14 6.47
C GLU A 263 14.81 -5.62 6.53
N ASN A 264 14.79 -6.27 5.36
CA ASN A 264 15.10 -7.70 5.22
C ASN A 264 14.21 -8.64 6.06
N GLY A 265 13.00 -8.14 6.45
CA GLY A 265 12.06 -8.89 7.27
C GLY A 265 11.20 -9.90 6.51
N GLU A 266 11.31 -9.99 5.19
CA GLU A 266 10.63 -10.90 4.27
C GLU A 266 9.10 -10.79 4.27
N SER A 267 8.44 -10.93 5.40
CA SER A 267 6.98 -11.05 5.49
C SER A 267 6.34 -9.87 6.22
N GLY A 268 5.59 -9.05 5.49
CA GLY A 268 4.79 -7.98 6.08
C GLY A 268 3.79 -8.49 7.11
N SER A 269 3.17 -9.63 6.85
CA SER A 269 2.17 -10.28 7.71
C SER A 269 2.79 -10.87 8.99
N ALA A 270 3.95 -11.53 8.88
CA ALA A 270 4.54 -12.22 10.03
C ALA A 270 5.40 -11.28 10.91
N VAL A 271 5.97 -10.21 10.33
CA VAL A 271 6.96 -9.38 11.02
C VAL A 271 6.44 -7.97 11.26
N ALA A 272 6.01 -7.24 10.23
CA ALA A 272 5.63 -5.84 10.36
C ALA A 272 4.22 -5.66 10.97
N ALA A 273 3.25 -6.49 10.60
CA ALA A 273 1.87 -6.35 11.02
C ALA A 273 1.66 -6.56 12.54
N PRO A 274 2.31 -7.53 13.22
CA PRO A 274 2.20 -7.67 14.68
C PRO A 274 2.74 -6.45 15.44
N ILE A 275 3.79 -5.81 14.94
CA ILE A 275 4.35 -4.58 15.54
C ILE A 275 3.33 -3.45 15.45
N ALA A 276 2.73 -3.26 14.27
CA ALA A 276 1.74 -2.20 14.07
C ALA A 276 0.50 -2.39 14.96
N LYS A 277 -0.02 -3.62 15.03
CA LYS A 277 -1.16 -3.94 15.91
C LYS A 277 -0.86 -3.59 17.36
N LYS A 278 0.29 -4.04 17.87
CA LYS A 278 0.70 -3.77 19.24
C LYS A 278 0.81 -2.27 19.52
N LEU A 279 1.36 -1.48 18.60
CA LEU A 279 1.45 -0.03 18.76
C LEU A 279 0.07 0.64 18.84
N ILE A 280 -0.88 0.20 18.02
CA ILE A 280 -2.25 0.75 18.06
C ILE A 280 -2.93 0.36 19.39
N GLU A 281 -2.82 -0.88 19.81
CA GLU A 281 -3.42 -1.36 21.08
C GLU A 281 -2.85 -0.64 22.29
N GLU A 282 -1.53 -0.47 22.38
CA GLU A 282 -0.87 0.24 23.49
C GLU A 282 -1.27 1.72 23.52
N TYR A 283 -1.29 2.39 22.36
CA TYR A 283 -1.73 3.79 22.29
C TYR A 283 -3.17 3.94 22.76
N GLN A 284 -4.10 3.04 22.39
CA GLN A 284 -5.48 3.09 22.87
C GLN A 284 -5.59 2.85 24.38
N ASN A 285 -4.76 1.97 24.93
CA ASN A 285 -4.72 1.73 26.37
C ASN A 285 -4.22 2.95 27.15
N GLU A 286 -3.19 3.64 26.66
CA GLU A 286 -2.69 4.88 27.23
C GLU A 286 -3.77 5.98 27.24
N GLN A 287 -4.46 6.19 26.12
CA GLN A 287 -5.54 7.17 26.02
C GLN A 287 -6.69 6.90 27.01
N LYS A 288 -7.07 5.63 27.20
CA LYS A 288 -8.07 5.25 28.19
C LYS A 288 -7.61 5.54 29.63
N ASN A 289 -6.34 5.29 29.94
CA ASN A 289 -5.77 5.53 31.26
C ASN A 289 -5.68 7.04 31.60
N GLU A 290 -5.33 7.88 30.62
CA GLU A 290 -5.31 9.35 30.78
C GLU A 290 -6.72 9.91 31.01
N GLN A 291 -7.74 9.39 30.39
CA GLN A 291 -9.13 9.79 30.57
C GLN A 291 -9.68 9.36 31.95
N THR A 292 -9.20 8.23 32.50
CA THR A 292 -9.65 7.71 33.79
C THR A 292 -8.90 8.30 34.96
N ASN A 293 -7.68 8.80 34.77
CA ASN A 293 -6.84 9.42 35.77
C ASN A 293 -6.28 10.78 35.29
N PRO A 294 -7.13 11.83 35.15
CA PRO A 294 -6.63 13.15 34.77
C PRO A 294 -5.74 13.68 35.87
N SER A 295 -4.46 13.92 35.57
CA SER A 295 -3.45 14.49 36.48
C SER A 295 -3.75 15.93 36.87
#